data_0d9020413a221a78a2dc9537ca8c3e0a
#
_entry.id   0d9020413a221a78a2dc9537ca8c3e0a
#
_cell.length_a   1.000
_cell.length_b   1.000
_cell.length_c   1.000
_cell.angle_alpha   90.00
_cell.angle_beta   90.00
_cell.angle_gamma   90.00
#
_symmetry.space_group_name_H-M   'P 1'
#
loop_
_entity.id
_entity.type
_entity.pdbx_description
1 polymer ?
#
loop_
_entity_poly.entity_id
_entity_poly.type
_entity_poly.pdbx_seq_one_letter_code
_entity_poly.pdbx_strand_id
1 'polypeptide(L)'
;MRIVTTDEQARQAVREDKEAGYIGIKVYNRLSPSAYKAIVAEATEQRLPVMGHVPRAVGLAGALEAHQKSLEHFSSSMRAALPEGMMQADLSGEEIFARADLNKLSTIAEAVAAAGSWVCPTVVQVQMDGDPKLWDRERSFVPSGVVDRYKESGKLIPFPPQGPAAKPFALALVRALHEKRAGLLAGTDAYKLNIIPGFSLLQELKYFVEAGLSPYEAIRAATSDPAKFLGKEAEFGTIAVGRRADLILLSANPLDDIGNVAKRNGVMLRGQWLSEQDLQRQLHR
;
A
#
# COMPACT_ATOMS: atom_id res chain seq x y z
N MET A 1 -7.22 -16.87 0.33
CA MET A 1 -8.20 -15.99 0.99
C MET A 1 -9.25 -16.88 1.62
N ARG A 2 -9.56 -16.67 2.92
CA ARG A 2 -10.60 -17.40 3.66
C ARG A 2 -11.90 -16.62 3.62
N ILE A 3 -13.04 -17.29 3.40
CA ILE A 3 -14.36 -16.66 3.43
C ILE A 3 -14.98 -17.01 4.78
N VAL A 4 -15.47 -15.99 5.49
CA VAL A 4 -16.19 -16.14 6.76
C VAL A 4 -17.56 -15.48 6.61
N THR A 5 -18.60 -16.16 7.07
CA THR A 5 -20.00 -15.73 6.94
C THR A 5 -20.69 -15.58 8.29
N THR A 6 -20.10 -16.14 9.35
CA THR A 6 -20.60 -16.03 10.72
C THR A 6 -19.53 -15.46 11.65
N ASP A 7 -19.95 -14.91 12.77
CA ASP A 7 -19.07 -14.36 13.81
C ASP A 7 -18.14 -15.44 14.38
N GLU A 8 -18.63 -16.68 14.55
CA GLU A 8 -17.81 -17.78 15.06
C GLU A 8 -16.74 -18.20 14.04
N GLN A 9 -17.07 -18.29 12.75
CA GLN A 9 -16.08 -18.53 11.69
C GLN A 9 -15.02 -17.42 11.65
N ALA A 10 -15.43 -16.17 11.89
CA ALA A 10 -14.54 -15.03 11.92
C ALA A 10 -13.53 -15.14 13.09
N ARG A 11 -13.99 -15.47 14.31
CA ARG A 11 -13.15 -15.69 15.47
C ARG A 11 -12.21 -16.89 15.28
N GLN A 12 -12.75 -18.01 14.82
CA GLN A 12 -11.97 -19.21 14.58
C GLN A 12 -10.83 -18.95 13.55
N ALA A 13 -11.10 -18.18 12.48
CA ALA A 13 -10.09 -17.82 11.51
C ALA A 13 -8.91 -17.05 12.13
N VAL A 14 -9.20 -16.14 13.07
CA VAL A 14 -8.16 -15.38 13.78
C VAL A 14 -7.30 -16.29 14.67
N ARG A 15 -7.93 -17.23 15.40
CA ARG A 15 -7.21 -18.20 16.26
C ARG A 15 -6.27 -19.06 15.45
N GLU A 16 -6.76 -19.62 14.34
CA GLU A 16 -5.96 -20.44 13.43
C GLU A 16 -4.81 -19.66 12.79
N ASP A 17 -5.02 -18.39 12.42
CA ASP A 17 -3.95 -17.55 11.89
C ASP A 17 -2.91 -17.25 12.99
N LYS A 18 -3.33 -17.07 14.25
CA LYS A 18 -2.40 -16.93 15.39
C LYS A 18 -1.57 -18.19 15.60
N GLU A 19 -2.20 -19.37 15.61
CA GLU A 19 -1.54 -20.66 15.76
C GLU A 19 -0.56 -20.93 14.60
N ALA A 20 -0.90 -20.51 13.40
CA ALA A 20 -0.03 -20.58 12.22
C ALA A 20 1.15 -19.60 12.26
N GLY A 21 1.25 -18.73 13.27
CA GLY A 21 2.36 -17.80 13.46
C GLY A 21 2.25 -16.49 12.66
N TYR A 22 1.08 -16.16 12.13
CA TYR A 22 0.87 -14.87 11.49
C TYR A 22 0.95 -13.72 12.50
N ILE A 23 1.51 -12.59 12.06
CA ILE A 23 1.76 -11.39 12.88
C ILE A 23 0.64 -10.35 12.84
N GLY A 24 -0.42 -10.63 12.08
CA GLY A 24 -1.58 -9.74 11.91
C GLY A 24 -2.64 -10.35 11.02
N ILE A 25 -3.83 -9.78 11.04
CA ILE A 25 -5.00 -10.22 10.29
C ILE A 25 -5.28 -9.24 9.17
N LYS A 26 -5.22 -9.71 7.91
CA LYS A 26 -5.60 -8.89 6.75
C LYS A 26 -7.08 -9.08 6.43
N VAL A 27 -7.88 -8.04 6.66
CA VAL A 27 -9.31 -7.99 6.31
C VAL A 27 -9.52 -7.53 4.87
N TYR A 28 -10.69 -7.86 4.29
CA TYR A 28 -11.01 -7.56 2.89
C TYR A 28 -12.44 -7.01 2.72
N ASN A 29 -12.77 -6.54 1.51
CA ASN A 29 -13.90 -5.66 1.19
C ASN A 29 -15.31 -6.16 1.56
N ARG A 30 -15.55 -7.49 1.59
CA ARG A 30 -16.91 -8.08 1.63
C ARG A 30 -17.32 -8.60 3.00
N LEU A 31 -16.61 -8.23 4.06
CA LEU A 31 -17.01 -8.61 5.41
C LEU A 31 -18.28 -7.86 5.82
N SER A 32 -19.19 -8.58 6.50
CA SER A 32 -20.30 -7.96 7.21
C SER A 32 -19.79 -7.16 8.41
N PRO A 33 -20.54 -6.16 8.90
CA PRO A 33 -20.18 -5.43 10.12
C PRO A 33 -20.03 -6.35 11.35
N SER A 34 -20.86 -7.39 11.50
CA SER A 34 -20.76 -8.33 12.60
C SER A 34 -19.49 -9.18 12.52
N ALA A 35 -19.21 -9.79 11.36
CA ALA A 35 -17.98 -10.57 11.15
C ALA A 35 -16.72 -9.71 11.34
N TYR A 36 -16.72 -8.46 10.87
CA TYR A 36 -15.62 -7.54 11.09
C TYR A 36 -15.39 -7.25 12.58
N LYS A 37 -16.47 -6.95 13.35
CA LYS A 37 -16.41 -6.76 14.79
C LYS A 37 -15.89 -8.01 15.52
N ALA A 38 -16.32 -9.20 15.10
CA ALA A 38 -15.87 -10.46 15.66
C ALA A 38 -14.37 -10.69 15.40
N ILE A 39 -13.87 -10.37 14.18
CA ILE A 39 -12.45 -10.40 13.87
C ILE A 39 -11.66 -9.43 14.76
N VAL A 40 -12.11 -8.19 14.88
CA VAL A 40 -11.43 -7.16 15.69
C VAL A 40 -11.36 -7.57 17.16
N ALA A 41 -12.47 -8.06 17.73
CA ALA A 41 -12.52 -8.50 19.13
C ALA A 41 -11.53 -9.65 19.37
N GLU A 42 -11.60 -10.71 18.56
CA GLU A 42 -10.70 -11.87 18.70
C GLU A 42 -9.23 -11.49 18.44
N ALA A 43 -8.96 -10.68 17.44
CA ALA A 43 -7.60 -10.21 17.15
C ALA A 43 -7.01 -9.41 18.31
N THR A 44 -7.82 -8.60 19.00
CA THR A 44 -7.42 -7.87 20.20
C THR A 44 -7.06 -8.85 21.34
N GLU A 45 -7.87 -9.87 21.58
CA GLU A 45 -7.59 -10.92 22.57
C GLU A 45 -6.28 -11.67 22.25
N GLN A 46 -6.05 -11.97 20.96
CA GLN A 46 -4.84 -12.65 20.47
C GLN A 46 -3.63 -11.72 20.30
N ARG A 47 -3.77 -10.41 20.58
CA ARG A 47 -2.73 -9.37 20.36
C ARG A 47 -2.22 -9.33 18.94
N LEU A 48 -3.12 -9.51 17.96
CA LEU A 48 -2.85 -9.38 16.54
C LEU A 48 -3.43 -8.07 16.03
N PRO A 49 -2.66 -7.25 15.30
CA PRO A 49 -3.20 -6.07 14.63
C PRO A 49 -4.14 -6.49 13.49
N VAL A 50 -5.24 -5.75 13.32
CA VAL A 50 -6.08 -5.84 12.13
C VAL A 50 -5.58 -4.82 11.11
N MET A 51 -5.39 -5.26 9.88
CA MET A 51 -4.84 -4.51 8.76
C MET A 51 -5.63 -4.80 7.49
N GLY A 52 -5.39 -4.07 6.43
CA GLY A 52 -5.94 -4.41 5.12
C GLY A 52 -6.98 -3.44 4.60
N HIS A 53 -7.87 -3.94 3.78
CA HIS A 53 -8.95 -3.12 3.22
C HIS A 53 -9.95 -2.71 4.30
N VAL A 54 -10.66 -1.63 4.06
CA VAL A 54 -11.84 -1.29 4.86
C VAL A 54 -13.06 -1.93 4.22
N PRO A 55 -13.76 -2.83 4.93
CA PRO A 55 -14.99 -3.43 4.38
C PRO A 55 -16.02 -2.34 4.07
N ARG A 56 -16.64 -2.43 2.88
CA ARG A 56 -17.57 -1.38 2.41
C ARG A 56 -18.71 -1.12 3.41
N ALA A 57 -19.24 -2.19 3.99
CA ALA A 57 -20.35 -2.10 4.95
C ALA A 57 -19.93 -1.52 6.32
N VAL A 58 -18.64 -1.52 6.64
CA VAL A 58 -18.08 -0.93 7.87
C VAL A 58 -17.77 0.56 7.66
N GLY A 59 -17.21 0.90 6.49
CA GLY A 59 -16.81 2.26 6.16
C GLY A 59 -15.57 2.73 6.93
N LEU A 60 -15.05 3.89 6.52
CA LEU A 60 -13.83 4.45 7.12
C LEU A 60 -14.01 4.71 8.63
N ALA A 61 -15.11 5.33 9.03
CA ALA A 61 -15.37 5.65 10.43
C ALA A 61 -15.34 4.40 11.33
N GLY A 62 -16.01 3.30 10.92
CA GLY A 62 -16.00 2.07 11.69
C GLY A 62 -14.64 1.37 11.75
N ALA A 63 -13.82 1.51 10.73
CA ALA A 63 -12.46 0.99 10.75
C ALA A 63 -11.54 1.81 11.69
N LEU A 64 -11.69 3.14 11.72
CA LEU A 64 -10.94 4.02 12.61
C LEU A 64 -11.36 3.83 14.07
N GLU A 65 -12.66 3.69 14.34
CA GLU A 65 -13.19 3.36 15.67
C GLU A 65 -12.66 2.01 16.18
N ALA A 66 -12.52 1.03 15.29
CA ALA A 66 -11.95 -0.27 15.59
C ALA A 66 -10.41 -0.27 15.69
N HIS A 67 -9.76 0.89 15.58
CA HIS A 67 -8.30 1.05 15.56
C HIS A 67 -7.60 0.10 14.55
N GLN A 68 -8.19 -0.06 13.35
CA GLN A 68 -7.54 -0.82 12.28
C GLN A 68 -6.16 -0.22 12.02
N LYS A 69 -5.12 -1.03 12.17
CA LYS A 69 -3.72 -0.57 12.20
C LYS A 69 -3.25 0.00 10.86
N SER A 70 -3.67 -0.60 9.73
CA SER A 70 -3.43 -0.01 8.40
C SER A 70 -4.65 -0.07 7.51
N LEU A 71 -4.74 0.93 6.64
CA LEU A 71 -5.75 1.09 5.61
C LEU A 71 -5.04 0.97 4.26
N GLU A 72 -5.36 -0.11 3.55
CA GLU A 72 -4.75 -0.37 2.25
C GLU A 72 -5.53 0.34 1.15
N HIS A 73 -4.77 0.93 0.23
CA HIS A 73 -5.28 1.73 -0.87
C HIS A 73 -6.02 3.00 -0.38
N PHE A 74 -6.71 3.67 -1.28
CA PHE A 74 -7.48 4.88 -0.97
C PHE A 74 -9.00 4.67 -1.12
N SER A 75 -9.47 3.43 -1.35
CA SER A 75 -10.88 3.13 -1.62
C SER A 75 -11.83 3.57 -0.49
N SER A 76 -11.40 3.45 0.76
CA SER A 76 -12.19 3.91 1.92
C SER A 76 -12.25 5.42 2.01
N SER A 77 -11.12 6.10 1.78
CA SER A 77 -11.03 7.56 1.83
C SER A 77 -11.78 8.21 0.68
N MET A 78 -11.72 7.65 -0.54
CA MET A 78 -12.48 8.19 -1.67
C MET A 78 -13.99 8.04 -1.47
N ARG A 79 -14.47 6.94 -0.86
CA ARG A 79 -15.89 6.79 -0.51
C ARG A 79 -16.32 7.71 0.62
N ALA A 80 -15.47 7.93 1.61
CA ALA A 80 -15.73 8.91 2.67
C ALA A 80 -15.78 10.35 2.15
N ALA A 81 -15.10 10.64 1.04
CA ALA A 81 -15.13 11.93 0.38
C ALA A 81 -16.38 12.14 -0.51
N LEU A 82 -17.21 11.12 -0.74
CA LEU A 82 -18.45 11.28 -1.50
C LEU A 82 -19.46 12.21 -0.79
N PRO A 83 -20.40 12.80 -1.53
CA PRO A 83 -21.55 13.48 -0.96
C PRO A 83 -22.33 12.59 0.00
N GLU A 84 -23.02 13.19 0.93
CA GLU A 84 -23.88 12.49 1.90
C GLU A 84 -24.90 11.59 1.19
N GLY A 85 -25.12 10.39 1.71
CA GLY A 85 -26.01 9.38 1.13
C GLY A 85 -25.40 8.56 -0.02
N MET A 86 -24.24 8.93 -0.57
CA MET A 86 -23.63 8.22 -1.71
C MET A 86 -22.55 7.20 -1.31
N MET A 87 -22.13 7.15 -0.06
CA MET A 87 -21.03 6.26 0.37
C MET A 87 -21.28 4.77 0.08
N GLN A 88 -22.53 4.31 0.11
CA GLN A 88 -22.94 2.94 -0.14
C GLN A 88 -23.44 2.71 -1.58
N ALA A 89 -23.49 3.77 -2.41
CA ALA A 89 -23.96 3.68 -3.80
C ALA A 89 -23.07 2.74 -4.62
N ASP A 90 -23.70 2.05 -5.58
CA ASP A 90 -22.98 1.17 -6.49
C ASP A 90 -22.43 1.99 -7.67
N LEU A 91 -21.25 2.54 -7.45
CA LEU A 91 -20.53 3.42 -8.36
C LEU A 91 -19.26 2.72 -8.84
N SER A 92 -18.92 2.95 -10.10
CA SER A 92 -17.58 2.61 -10.64
C SER A 92 -16.48 3.42 -9.97
N GLY A 93 -15.23 2.99 -10.10
CA GLY A 93 -14.08 3.75 -9.59
C GLY A 93 -14.02 5.16 -10.19
N GLU A 94 -14.21 5.30 -11.50
CA GLU A 94 -14.22 6.57 -12.20
C GLU A 94 -15.31 7.52 -11.66
N GLU A 95 -16.54 7.00 -11.49
CA GLU A 95 -17.64 7.79 -10.94
C GLU A 95 -17.39 8.26 -9.51
N ILE A 96 -16.73 7.43 -8.68
CA ILE A 96 -16.39 7.81 -7.31
C ILE A 96 -15.36 8.94 -7.34
N PHE A 97 -14.29 8.82 -8.13
CA PHE A 97 -13.29 9.89 -8.23
C PHE A 97 -13.86 11.19 -8.77
N ALA A 98 -14.74 11.10 -9.78
CA ALA A 98 -15.39 12.30 -10.36
C ALA A 98 -16.32 13.03 -9.37
N ARG A 99 -16.86 12.34 -8.37
CA ARG A 99 -17.80 12.89 -7.38
C ARG A 99 -17.18 13.16 -6.01
N ALA A 100 -15.96 12.71 -5.77
CA ALA A 100 -15.29 12.90 -4.48
C ALA A 100 -15.00 14.38 -4.23
N ASP A 101 -15.38 14.87 -3.07
CA ASP A 101 -15.09 16.24 -2.61
C ASP A 101 -13.71 16.29 -1.96
N LEU A 102 -12.75 16.89 -2.65
CA LEU A 102 -11.38 17.04 -2.17
C LEU A 102 -11.27 17.88 -0.88
N ASN A 103 -12.23 18.76 -0.60
CA ASN A 103 -12.24 19.56 0.63
C ASN A 103 -12.42 18.70 1.89
N LYS A 104 -12.98 17.51 1.77
CA LYS A 104 -13.12 16.55 2.88
C LYS A 104 -11.82 15.84 3.24
N LEU A 105 -10.80 15.87 2.38
CA LEU A 105 -9.57 15.11 2.57
C LEU A 105 -8.80 15.54 3.81
N SER A 106 -8.80 16.82 4.16
CA SER A 106 -8.16 17.31 5.38
C SER A 106 -8.80 16.71 6.64
N THR A 107 -10.14 16.69 6.72
CA THR A 107 -10.87 16.07 7.84
C THR A 107 -10.69 14.55 7.89
N ILE A 108 -10.69 13.89 6.72
CA ILE A 108 -10.42 12.45 6.62
C ILE A 108 -9.02 12.13 7.14
N ALA A 109 -8.01 12.88 6.70
CA ALA A 109 -6.63 12.70 7.12
C ALA A 109 -6.43 12.95 8.62
N GLU A 110 -7.11 13.94 9.18
CA GLU A 110 -7.12 14.23 10.61
C GLU A 110 -7.71 13.07 11.42
N ALA A 111 -8.84 12.52 10.97
CA ALA A 111 -9.45 11.35 11.61
C ALA A 111 -8.53 10.12 11.57
N VAL A 112 -7.86 9.87 10.44
CA VAL A 112 -6.87 8.79 10.30
C VAL A 112 -5.69 9.00 11.26
N ALA A 113 -5.16 10.21 11.33
CA ALA A 113 -4.05 10.54 12.24
C ALA A 113 -4.46 10.38 13.71
N ALA A 114 -5.64 10.87 14.09
CA ALA A 114 -6.18 10.76 15.45
C ALA A 114 -6.39 9.30 15.89
N ALA A 115 -6.81 8.43 14.97
CA ALA A 115 -6.96 6.99 15.22
C ALA A 115 -5.62 6.24 15.32
N GLY A 116 -4.50 6.87 14.95
CA GLY A 116 -3.18 6.22 14.88
C GLY A 116 -3.06 5.19 13.75
N SER A 117 -3.98 5.20 12.80
CA SER A 117 -3.96 4.30 11.65
C SER A 117 -2.91 4.74 10.63
N TRP A 118 -2.29 3.77 9.95
CA TRP A 118 -1.36 4.00 8.86
C TRP A 118 -2.08 3.81 7.52
N VAL A 119 -1.60 4.49 6.48
CA VAL A 119 -2.15 4.33 5.12
C VAL A 119 -1.06 3.88 4.17
N CYS A 120 -1.32 2.80 3.43
CA CYS A 120 -0.53 2.39 2.28
C CYS A 120 -1.33 2.71 1.00
N PRO A 121 -1.19 3.91 0.41
CA PRO A 121 -2.13 4.42 -0.58
C PRO A 121 -2.04 3.71 -1.93
N THR A 122 -0.87 3.15 -2.28
CA THR A 122 -0.63 2.49 -3.57
C THR A 122 -1.02 3.36 -4.78
N VAL A 123 -0.53 4.61 -4.78
CA VAL A 123 -0.84 5.61 -5.83
C VAL A 123 -0.51 5.11 -7.22
N VAL A 124 0.53 4.28 -7.33
CA VAL A 124 0.92 3.65 -8.59
C VAL A 124 -0.21 2.88 -9.28
N GLN A 125 -1.22 2.42 -8.54
CA GLN A 125 -2.35 1.69 -9.12
C GLN A 125 -3.32 2.56 -9.93
N VAL A 126 -3.45 3.85 -9.61
CA VAL A 126 -4.31 4.78 -10.38
C VAL A 126 -3.69 5.25 -11.69
N GLN A 127 -2.39 5.07 -11.82
CA GLN A 127 -1.63 5.47 -13.02
C GLN A 127 -1.43 4.32 -14.00
N MET A 128 -2.23 3.27 -13.93
CA MET A 128 -2.13 2.15 -14.87
C MET A 128 -2.43 2.55 -16.32
N ASP A 129 -2.97 3.75 -16.55
CA ASP A 129 -3.12 4.39 -17.86
C ASP A 129 -1.86 5.20 -18.27
N GLY A 130 -0.80 5.18 -17.43
CA GLY A 130 0.46 5.86 -17.68
C GLY A 130 1.20 5.28 -18.87
N ASP A 131 2.15 6.03 -19.39
CA ASP A 131 2.94 5.77 -20.60
C ASP A 131 3.24 4.26 -20.78
N PRO A 132 2.61 3.60 -21.77
CA PRO A 132 2.84 2.17 -22.02
C PRO A 132 4.32 1.83 -22.25
N LYS A 133 5.13 2.80 -22.70
CA LYS A 133 6.57 2.64 -22.93
C LYS A 133 7.37 2.49 -21.63
N LEU A 134 6.91 3.02 -20.50
CA LEU A 134 7.53 2.78 -19.20
C LEU A 134 7.49 1.29 -18.82
N TRP A 135 6.43 0.60 -19.21
CA TRP A 135 6.18 -0.78 -18.86
C TRP A 135 6.80 -1.78 -19.82
N ASP A 136 7.03 -1.41 -21.09
CA ASP A 136 7.58 -2.34 -22.07
C ASP A 136 9.02 -2.76 -21.74
N ARG A 137 9.83 -1.83 -21.23
CA ARG A 137 11.19 -2.12 -20.76
C ARG A 137 11.19 -3.03 -19.53
N GLU A 138 10.28 -2.79 -18.61
CA GLU A 138 10.23 -3.48 -17.31
C GLU A 138 9.50 -4.83 -17.41
N ARG A 139 8.64 -5.02 -18.41
CA ARG A 139 8.03 -6.32 -18.72
C ARG A 139 9.04 -7.42 -18.98
N SER A 140 10.21 -7.11 -19.49
CA SER A 140 11.28 -8.08 -19.71
C SER A 140 11.74 -8.76 -18.42
N PHE A 141 11.48 -8.15 -17.26
CA PHE A 141 11.81 -8.70 -15.94
C PHE A 141 10.67 -9.55 -15.33
N VAL A 142 9.51 -9.61 -15.99
CA VAL A 142 8.40 -10.47 -15.54
C VAL A 142 8.56 -11.84 -16.18
N PRO A 143 8.67 -12.93 -15.39
CA PRO A 143 8.77 -14.27 -15.94
C PRO A 143 7.62 -14.58 -16.92
N SER A 144 7.93 -15.17 -18.08
CA SER A 144 6.95 -15.46 -19.14
C SER A 144 5.74 -16.24 -18.63
N GLY A 145 5.96 -17.26 -17.79
CA GLY A 145 4.88 -18.02 -17.18
C GLY A 145 3.95 -17.23 -16.26
N VAL A 146 4.36 -16.05 -15.76
CA VAL A 146 3.49 -15.11 -15.05
C VAL A 146 2.64 -14.36 -16.07
N VAL A 147 3.28 -13.86 -17.14
CA VAL A 147 2.60 -13.16 -18.24
C VAL A 147 1.54 -14.07 -18.87
N ASP A 148 1.87 -15.33 -19.14
CA ASP A 148 0.98 -16.29 -19.77
C ASP A 148 -0.23 -16.63 -18.90
N ARG A 149 -0.03 -16.85 -17.59
CA ARG A 149 -1.14 -17.05 -16.63
C ARG A 149 -2.09 -15.84 -16.56
N TYR A 150 -1.55 -14.64 -16.69
CA TYR A 150 -2.41 -13.44 -16.78
C TYR A 150 -3.18 -13.39 -18.09
N LYS A 151 -2.56 -13.77 -19.21
CA LYS A 151 -3.24 -13.87 -20.54
C LYS A 151 -4.38 -14.89 -20.49
N GLU A 152 -4.12 -16.08 -20.00
CA GLU A 152 -5.08 -17.18 -19.88
C GLU A 152 -6.22 -16.87 -18.93
N SER A 153 -5.97 -16.14 -17.86
CA SER A 153 -7.01 -15.76 -16.90
C SER A 153 -7.95 -14.65 -17.37
N GLY A 154 -7.73 -14.05 -18.54
CA GLY A 154 -8.44 -12.86 -19.02
C GLY A 154 -8.21 -11.61 -18.16
N LYS A 155 -7.34 -11.69 -17.14
CA LYS A 155 -7.03 -10.60 -16.20
C LYS A 155 -5.93 -9.66 -16.69
N LEU A 156 -5.54 -9.82 -17.95
CA LEU A 156 -4.67 -8.88 -18.67
C LEU A 156 -5.33 -7.53 -18.93
N ILE A 157 -6.63 -7.45 -18.67
CA ILE A 157 -7.31 -6.18 -18.78
C ILE A 157 -6.73 -5.30 -17.68
N PRO A 158 -6.13 -4.15 -18.03
CA PRO A 158 -5.84 -3.12 -17.06
C PRO A 158 -7.08 -2.93 -16.18
N PHE A 159 -6.91 -2.60 -14.91
CA PHE A 159 -8.07 -2.12 -14.15
C PHE A 159 -8.83 -1.15 -15.06
N PRO A 160 -10.17 -1.19 -15.06
CA PRO A 160 -10.91 -0.23 -15.84
C PRO A 160 -10.34 1.16 -15.53
N PRO A 161 -10.17 2.01 -16.54
CA PRO A 161 -9.66 3.34 -16.37
C PRO A 161 -10.31 3.99 -15.15
N GLN A 162 -9.49 4.49 -14.24
CA GLN A 162 -9.99 5.15 -13.03
C GLN A 162 -10.46 6.59 -13.32
N GLY A 163 -10.32 6.99 -14.58
CA GLY A 163 -10.64 8.33 -15.06
C GLY A 163 -9.62 9.40 -14.66
N PRO A 164 -9.74 10.61 -15.25
CA PRO A 164 -8.75 11.68 -15.07
C PRO A 164 -8.69 12.25 -13.64
N ALA A 165 -9.75 12.06 -12.85
CA ALA A 165 -9.80 12.54 -11.47
C ALA A 165 -9.04 11.66 -10.46
N ALA A 166 -8.67 10.45 -10.83
CA ALA A 166 -8.09 9.46 -9.90
C ALA A 166 -6.70 9.89 -9.38
N LYS A 167 -5.79 10.30 -10.26
CA LYS A 167 -4.46 10.75 -9.84
C LYS A 167 -4.52 12.03 -9.00
N PRO A 168 -5.22 13.09 -9.42
CA PRO A 168 -5.39 14.28 -8.58
C PRO A 168 -5.94 13.97 -7.20
N PHE A 169 -6.93 13.09 -7.09
CA PHE A 169 -7.46 12.64 -5.81
C PHE A 169 -6.39 11.93 -4.95
N ALA A 170 -5.70 10.95 -5.52
CA ALA A 170 -4.69 10.18 -4.81
C ALA A 170 -3.55 11.06 -4.27
N LEU A 171 -3.04 11.99 -5.10
CA LEU A 171 -2.02 12.94 -4.69
C LEU A 171 -2.52 13.92 -3.61
N ALA A 172 -3.75 14.41 -3.74
CA ALA A 172 -4.36 15.28 -2.74
C ALA A 172 -4.55 14.56 -1.40
N LEU A 173 -4.95 13.28 -1.43
CA LEU A 173 -5.07 12.46 -0.21
C LEU A 173 -3.71 12.25 0.46
N VAL A 174 -2.68 11.88 -0.30
CA VAL A 174 -1.32 11.70 0.25
C VAL A 174 -0.82 12.98 0.88
N ARG A 175 -1.03 14.13 0.22
CA ARG A 175 -0.70 15.46 0.77
C ARG A 175 -1.44 15.72 2.08
N ALA A 176 -2.75 15.52 2.12
CA ALA A 176 -3.54 15.75 3.33
C ALA A 176 -3.09 14.85 4.50
N LEU A 177 -2.81 13.58 4.23
CA LEU A 177 -2.27 12.63 5.23
C LEU A 177 -0.91 13.11 5.76
N HIS A 178 -0.02 13.57 4.88
CA HIS A 178 1.28 14.11 5.25
C HIS A 178 1.15 15.37 6.12
N GLU A 179 0.34 16.34 5.71
CA GLU A 179 0.09 17.59 6.45
C GLU A 179 -0.49 17.32 7.85
N LYS A 180 -1.34 16.32 7.99
CA LYS A 180 -1.93 15.88 9.27
C LYS A 180 -1.04 14.90 10.04
N ARG A 181 0.15 14.58 9.54
CA ARG A 181 1.12 13.65 10.16
C ARG A 181 0.55 12.26 10.41
N ALA A 182 -0.38 11.80 9.57
CA ALA A 182 -0.81 10.42 9.55
C ALA A 182 0.33 9.50 9.11
N GLY A 183 0.36 8.27 9.60
CA GLY A 183 1.35 7.29 9.18
C GLY A 183 1.20 6.94 7.70
N LEU A 184 2.27 7.06 6.92
CA LEU A 184 2.31 6.70 5.50
C LEU A 184 3.30 5.55 5.28
N LEU A 185 2.88 4.58 4.47
CA LEU A 185 3.70 3.45 4.03
C LEU A 185 3.76 3.45 2.51
N ALA A 186 4.95 3.38 1.94
CA ALA A 186 5.12 3.18 0.51
C ALA A 186 4.90 1.70 0.16
N GLY A 187 3.95 1.43 -0.73
CA GLY A 187 3.62 0.09 -1.19
C GLY A 187 2.95 0.13 -2.55
N THR A 188 2.90 -1.01 -3.25
CA THR A 188 2.45 -1.06 -4.65
C THR A 188 1.32 -2.05 -4.91
N ASP A 189 1.09 -3.01 -4.03
CA ASP A 189 0.20 -4.16 -4.27
C ASP A 189 0.57 -4.90 -5.58
N ALA A 190 1.87 -5.17 -5.73
CA ALA A 190 2.48 -5.71 -6.94
C ALA A 190 2.14 -7.20 -7.13
N TYR A 191 1.11 -7.47 -7.88
CA TYR A 191 0.77 -8.73 -8.57
C TYR A 191 -0.13 -8.47 -9.78
N LYS A 192 -0.10 -7.26 -10.32
CA LYS A 192 -0.85 -6.88 -11.51
C LYS A 192 0.15 -6.73 -12.65
N LEU A 193 -0.28 -7.03 -13.88
CA LEU A 193 0.64 -7.08 -15.02
C LEU A 193 1.46 -5.79 -15.22
N ASN A 194 0.89 -4.67 -14.78
CA ASN A 194 1.48 -3.35 -14.94
C ASN A 194 2.14 -2.82 -13.64
N ILE A 195 2.15 -3.61 -12.56
CA ILE A 195 2.79 -3.24 -11.30
C ILE A 195 3.89 -4.24 -11.01
N ILE A 196 5.10 -3.91 -11.46
CA ILE A 196 6.25 -4.81 -11.45
C ILE A 196 6.98 -4.65 -10.13
N PRO A 197 7.18 -5.75 -9.36
CA PRO A 197 7.90 -5.70 -8.09
C PRO A 197 9.27 -5.00 -8.23
N GLY A 198 9.59 -4.15 -7.28
CA GLY A 198 10.81 -3.34 -7.28
C GLY A 198 10.67 -2.05 -8.08
N PHE A 199 10.33 -2.12 -9.36
CA PHE A 199 10.22 -0.93 -10.23
C PHE A 199 9.06 -0.02 -9.85
N SER A 200 7.89 -0.60 -9.58
CA SER A 200 6.70 0.18 -9.22
C SER A 200 6.84 0.91 -7.89
N LEU A 201 7.67 0.40 -6.96
CA LEU A 201 7.94 1.11 -5.71
C LEU A 201 8.71 2.42 -5.96
N LEU A 202 9.65 2.43 -6.91
CA LEU A 202 10.36 3.66 -7.27
C LEU A 202 9.41 4.72 -7.82
N GLN A 203 8.38 4.30 -8.54
CA GLN A 203 7.34 5.20 -9.03
C GLN A 203 6.41 5.69 -7.90
N GLU A 204 6.07 4.84 -6.93
CA GLU A 204 5.31 5.24 -5.75
C GLU A 204 6.03 6.36 -4.97
N LEU A 205 7.36 6.24 -4.78
CA LEU A 205 8.16 7.29 -4.14
C LEU A 205 8.12 8.62 -4.90
N LYS A 206 8.15 8.58 -6.24
CA LYS A 206 8.00 9.79 -7.06
C LYS A 206 6.64 10.45 -6.86
N TYR A 207 5.56 9.65 -6.75
CA TYR A 207 4.22 10.18 -6.47
C TYR A 207 4.12 10.79 -5.07
N PHE A 208 4.81 10.25 -4.09
CA PHE A 208 4.88 10.86 -2.76
C PHE A 208 5.53 12.26 -2.82
N VAL A 209 6.62 12.40 -3.58
CA VAL A 209 7.25 13.71 -3.79
C VAL A 209 6.35 14.64 -4.61
N GLU A 210 5.68 14.15 -5.66
CA GLU A 210 4.70 14.92 -6.43
C GLU A 210 3.52 15.39 -5.55
N ALA A 211 3.14 14.59 -4.55
CA ALA A 211 2.13 14.93 -3.56
C ALA A 211 2.59 15.99 -2.55
N GLY A 212 3.90 16.29 -2.47
CA GLY A 212 4.45 17.34 -1.62
C GLY A 212 5.34 16.87 -0.48
N LEU A 213 5.62 15.56 -0.36
CA LEU A 213 6.63 15.07 0.56
C LEU A 213 8.04 15.44 0.05
N SER A 214 8.96 15.72 0.97
CA SER A 214 10.38 15.79 0.60
C SER A 214 10.89 14.40 0.16
N PRO A 215 11.96 14.33 -0.64
CA PRO A 215 12.59 13.05 -0.97
C PRO A 215 12.97 12.21 0.26
N TYR A 216 13.41 12.87 1.34
CA TYR A 216 13.72 12.21 2.61
C TYR A 216 12.47 11.53 3.23
N GLU A 217 11.33 12.21 3.26
CA GLU A 217 10.08 11.67 3.80
C GLU A 217 9.55 10.53 2.95
N ALA A 218 9.65 10.63 1.61
CA ALA A 218 9.31 9.54 0.72
C ALA A 218 10.17 8.28 0.98
N ILE A 219 11.49 8.45 1.17
CA ILE A 219 12.40 7.35 1.54
C ILE A 219 12.04 6.77 2.92
N ARG A 220 11.71 7.62 3.88
CA ARG A 220 11.26 7.18 5.21
C ARG A 220 10.03 6.28 5.12
N ALA A 221 9.05 6.65 4.31
CA ALA A 221 7.83 5.86 4.10
C ALA A 221 8.09 4.46 3.52
N ALA A 222 9.28 4.22 2.93
CA ALA A 222 9.72 2.93 2.40
C ALA A 222 10.77 2.22 3.29
N THR A 223 11.22 2.82 4.38
CA THR A 223 12.34 2.30 5.20
C THR A 223 12.05 2.32 6.70
N SER A 224 12.29 3.45 7.37
CA SER A 224 12.14 3.54 8.83
C SER A 224 10.68 3.54 9.28
N ASP A 225 9.75 4.09 8.50
CA ASP A 225 8.34 4.11 8.86
C ASP A 225 7.70 2.70 8.81
N PRO A 226 7.96 1.82 7.81
CA PRO A 226 7.60 0.40 7.89
C PRO A 226 8.19 -0.35 9.09
N ALA A 227 9.44 -0.06 9.48
CA ALA A 227 10.04 -0.66 10.66
C ALA A 227 9.28 -0.24 11.93
N LYS A 228 8.93 1.04 12.06
CA LYS A 228 8.09 1.56 13.14
C LYS A 228 6.69 0.93 13.14
N PHE A 229 6.06 0.84 11.96
CA PHE A 229 4.76 0.17 11.81
C PHE A 229 4.78 -1.27 12.34
N LEU A 230 5.87 -2.00 12.09
CA LEU A 230 6.04 -3.38 12.54
C LEU A 230 6.55 -3.50 13.98
N GLY A 231 6.93 -2.39 14.65
CA GLY A 231 7.59 -2.41 15.97
C GLY A 231 8.98 -3.03 15.92
N LYS A 232 9.70 -2.83 14.79
CA LYS A 232 10.99 -3.45 14.48
C LYS A 232 12.09 -2.41 14.21
N GLU A 233 11.91 -1.18 14.64
CA GLU A 233 12.86 -0.09 14.43
C GLU A 233 14.23 -0.32 15.06
N ALA A 234 14.33 -1.20 16.05
CA ALA A 234 15.59 -1.63 16.60
C ALA A 234 16.36 -2.63 15.72
N GLU A 235 15.64 -3.31 14.79
CA GLU A 235 16.20 -4.37 13.95
C GLU A 235 16.61 -3.86 12.56
N PHE A 236 15.80 -2.99 11.93
CA PHE A 236 16.01 -2.51 10.56
C PHE A 236 15.35 -1.13 10.31
N GLY A 237 15.46 -0.63 9.07
CA GLY A 237 14.81 0.61 8.61
C GLY A 237 15.71 1.84 8.67
N THR A 238 16.81 1.79 9.39
CA THR A 238 17.84 2.85 9.43
C THR A 238 19.24 2.24 9.49
N ILE A 239 20.25 3.03 9.10
CA ILE A 239 21.66 2.62 9.16
C ILE A 239 22.19 2.94 10.57
N ALA A 240 22.46 1.91 11.36
CA ALA A 240 23.05 2.03 12.68
C ALA A 240 23.79 0.73 13.06
N VAL A 241 24.75 0.82 13.95
CA VAL A 241 25.47 -0.35 14.49
C VAL A 241 24.48 -1.30 15.18
N GLY A 242 24.61 -2.60 14.92
CA GLY A 242 23.74 -3.65 15.48
C GLY A 242 22.45 -3.88 14.72
N ARG A 243 22.12 -3.10 13.69
CA ARG A 243 20.96 -3.32 12.84
C ARG A 243 21.29 -4.22 11.66
N ARG A 244 20.26 -4.85 11.11
CA ARG A 244 20.38 -5.70 9.93
C ARG A 244 20.87 -4.89 8.74
N ALA A 245 21.94 -5.36 8.11
CA ALA A 245 22.55 -4.71 6.98
C ALA A 245 21.79 -5.02 5.68
N ASP A 246 20.64 -4.36 5.51
CA ASP A 246 19.85 -4.30 4.28
C ASP A 246 20.01 -2.89 3.72
N LEU A 247 20.87 -2.69 2.72
CA LEU A 247 21.32 -1.38 2.24
C LEU A 247 21.27 -1.32 0.72
N ILE A 248 21.07 -0.14 0.18
CA ILE A 248 21.23 0.14 -1.26
C ILE A 248 22.32 1.21 -1.41
N LEU A 249 23.33 0.91 -2.21
CA LEU A 249 24.33 1.91 -2.61
C LEU A 249 23.88 2.58 -3.91
N LEU A 250 23.77 3.90 -3.88
CA LEU A 250 23.35 4.73 -5.01
C LEU A 250 24.53 5.51 -5.57
N SER A 251 24.53 5.76 -6.90
CA SER A 251 25.54 6.58 -7.57
C SER A 251 25.21 8.08 -7.61
N ALA A 252 24.03 8.48 -7.13
CA ALA A 252 23.61 9.87 -7.06
C ALA A 252 22.74 10.08 -5.80
N ASN A 253 22.73 11.31 -5.29
CA ASN A 253 22.02 11.66 -4.07
C ASN A 253 20.49 11.65 -4.29
N PRO A 254 19.72 10.77 -3.62
CA PRO A 254 18.27 10.72 -3.75
C PRO A 254 17.54 11.90 -3.08
N LEU A 255 18.24 12.68 -2.25
CA LEU A 255 17.66 13.87 -1.62
C LEU A 255 17.62 15.06 -2.59
N ASP A 256 18.47 15.08 -3.61
CA ASP A 256 18.45 16.10 -4.68
C ASP A 256 17.35 15.78 -5.72
N ASP A 257 17.17 14.51 -6.03
CA ASP A 257 16.12 13.99 -6.92
C ASP A 257 15.76 12.57 -6.50
N ILE A 258 14.51 12.36 -6.13
CA ILE A 258 14.01 11.03 -5.73
C ILE A 258 14.19 9.98 -6.84
N GLY A 259 14.26 10.39 -8.10
CA GLY A 259 14.56 9.48 -9.23
C GLY A 259 15.93 8.81 -9.12
N ASN A 260 16.84 9.37 -8.33
CA ASN A 260 18.17 8.80 -8.10
C ASN A 260 18.16 7.48 -7.31
N VAL A 261 17.05 7.12 -6.63
CA VAL A 261 16.88 5.79 -6.02
C VAL A 261 16.96 4.65 -7.05
N ALA A 262 16.75 4.93 -8.34
CA ALA A 262 16.92 3.96 -9.42
C ALA A 262 18.38 3.76 -9.84
N LYS A 263 19.30 4.66 -9.48
CA LYS A 263 20.71 4.64 -9.88
C LYS A 263 21.54 3.82 -8.91
N ARG A 264 21.30 2.50 -8.88
CA ARG A 264 21.99 1.57 -7.96
C ARG A 264 23.38 1.22 -8.48
N ASN A 265 24.34 1.13 -7.54
CA ASN A 265 25.64 0.48 -7.72
C ASN A 265 25.67 -0.93 -7.13
N GLY A 266 24.74 -1.24 -6.23
CA GLY A 266 24.58 -2.56 -5.64
C GLY A 266 23.64 -2.54 -4.44
N VAL A 267 23.39 -3.73 -3.91
CA VAL A 267 22.52 -3.97 -2.76
C VAL A 267 23.25 -4.86 -1.76
N MET A 268 23.13 -4.53 -0.49
CA MET A 268 23.48 -5.44 0.60
C MET A 268 22.20 -6.03 1.18
N LEU A 269 22.13 -7.35 1.23
CA LEU A 269 21.01 -8.10 1.80
C LEU A 269 21.52 -8.98 2.94
N ARG A 270 21.09 -8.69 4.15
CA ARG A 270 21.53 -9.41 5.36
C ARG A 270 23.03 -9.50 5.48
N GLY A 271 23.75 -8.42 5.14
CA GLY A 271 25.21 -8.37 5.16
C GLY A 271 25.92 -8.94 3.93
N GLN A 272 25.21 -9.58 2.99
CA GLN A 272 25.77 -10.08 1.74
C GLN A 272 25.69 -9.00 0.66
N TRP A 273 26.84 -8.62 0.09
CA TRP A 273 26.90 -7.65 -0.99
C TRP A 273 26.60 -8.30 -2.35
N LEU A 274 25.74 -7.62 -3.11
CA LEU A 274 25.38 -7.96 -4.50
C LEU A 274 25.68 -6.72 -5.36
N SER A 275 26.65 -6.83 -6.26
CA SER A 275 26.96 -5.75 -7.20
C SER A 275 25.83 -5.57 -8.22
N GLU A 276 25.75 -4.41 -8.88
CA GLU A 276 24.78 -4.20 -9.96
C GLU A 276 24.94 -5.26 -11.08
N GLN A 277 26.15 -5.70 -11.39
CA GLN A 277 26.38 -6.79 -12.34
C GLN A 277 25.80 -8.12 -11.87
N ASP A 278 25.91 -8.44 -10.57
CA ASP A 278 25.32 -9.65 -10.00
C ASP A 278 23.80 -9.61 -10.07
N LEU A 279 23.20 -8.44 -9.77
CA LEU A 279 21.75 -8.22 -9.84
C LEU A 279 21.26 -8.37 -11.29
N GLN A 280 21.93 -7.76 -12.27
CA GLN A 280 21.57 -7.89 -13.69
C GLN A 280 21.66 -9.34 -14.16
N ARG A 281 22.71 -10.08 -13.78
CA ARG A 281 22.82 -11.52 -14.11
C ARG A 281 21.70 -12.37 -13.53
N GLN A 282 21.16 -12.01 -12.37
CA GLN A 282 20.04 -12.73 -11.74
C GLN A 282 18.69 -12.37 -12.37
N LEU A 283 18.51 -11.11 -12.79
CA LEU A 283 17.26 -10.64 -13.41
C LEU A 283 17.06 -11.20 -14.85
N HIS A 284 18.12 -11.58 -15.51
CA HIS A 284 18.08 -12.13 -16.88
C HIS A 284 18.16 -13.68 -16.94
N ARG A 285 18.00 -14.37 -15.82
CA ARG A 285 17.86 -15.82 -15.73
C ARG A 285 16.40 -16.23 -15.76
#